data_a9dff78703ec737fde8279424a781b7c
#
_entry.id   a9dff78703ec737fde8279424a781b7c
#
_cell.length_a   1.000
_cell.length_b   1.000
_cell.length_c   1.000
_cell.angle_alpha   90.00
_cell.angle_beta   90.00
_cell.angle_gamma   90.00
#
_symmetry.space_group_name_H-M   'P 1'
#
loop_
_entity.id
_entity.type
_entity.pdbx_description
1 polymer ?
#
loop_
_entity_poly.entity_id
_entity_poly.type
_entity_poly.pdbx_seq_one_letter_code
_entity_poly.pdbx_strand_id
1 'polypeptide(L)'
;MPGSDHDEIQRLSNEIEAKRAELGLPVQATPMATAPEAPQAACTRSPSETCTQTCTLSDAICSNASKICDLASKLSNDAWATQKCTDARDTCTAATKRCCDCS
;
A
#
# COMPACT_ATOMS: atom_id res chain seq x y z
N MET A 1 -15.31 -23.23 -5.23
CA MET A 1 -14.34 -22.52 -6.02
C MET A 1 -13.47 -21.70 -5.12
N PRO A 2 -12.20 -21.88 -5.23
CA PRO A 2 -11.32 -20.97 -4.53
C PRO A 2 -11.62 -19.56 -4.96
N GLY A 3 -11.28 -18.62 -4.13
CA GLY A 3 -11.62 -17.24 -4.35
C GLY A 3 -11.25 -16.75 -5.72
N SER A 4 -12.08 -15.86 -6.23
CA SER A 4 -11.82 -15.21 -7.48
C SER A 4 -10.72 -14.18 -7.29
N ASP A 5 -10.27 -13.58 -8.38
CA ASP A 5 -9.32 -12.49 -8.29
C ASP A 5 -9.89 -11.34 -7.45
N HIS A 6 -11.20 -11.12 -7.52
CA HIS A 6 -11.85 -10.11 -6.69
C HIS A 6 -11.69 -10.42 -5.20
N ASP A 7 -11.90 -11.67 -4.83
CA ASP A 7 -11.75 -12.07 -3.43
C ASP A 7 -10.33 -11.88 -2.95
N GLU A 8 -9.37 -12.21 -3.80
CA GLU A 8 -7.97 -12.05 -3.44
C GLU A 8 -7.62 -10.57 -3.28
N ILE A 9 -8.09 -9.73 -4.20
CA ILE A 9 -7.87 -8.29 -4.10
C ILE A 9 -8.48 -7.76 -2.81
N GLN A 10 -9.70 -8.19 -2.48
CA GLN A 10 -10.36 -7.73 -1.28
C GLN A 10 -9.59 -8.14 -0.03
N ARG A 11 -9.09 -9.38 0.00
CA ARG A 11 -8.31 -9.87 1.13
C ARG A 11 -7.03 -9.04 1.32
N LEU A 12 -6.32 -8.81 0.22
CA LEU A 12 -5.09 -8.03 0.26
C LEU A 12 -5.37 -6.59 0.67
N SER A 13 -6.47 -6.03 0.17
CA SER A 13 -6.90 -4.68 0.52
C SER A 13 -7.20 -4.58 2.01
N ASN A 14 -7.87 -5.58 2.57
CA ASN A 14 -8.17 -5.60 4.01
C ASN A 14 -6.89 -5.66 4.84
N GLU A 15 -5.89 -6.41 4.38
CA GLU A 15 -4.61 -6.46 5.07
C GLU A 15 -3.91 -5.11 5.04
N ILE A 16 -3.97 -4.42 3.90
CA ILE A 16 -3.38 -3.09 3.79
C ILE A 16 -4.07 -2.13 4.74
N GLU A 17 -5.40 -2.20 4.83
CA GLU A 17 -6.15 -1.33 5.74
C GLU A 17 -5.73 -1.54 7.19
N ALA A 18 -5.57 -2.80 7.59
CA ALA A 18 -5.16 -3.12 8.94
C ALA A 18 -3.76 -2.57 9.23
N LYS A 19 -2.85 -2.74 8.29
CA LYS A 19 -1.48 -2.26 8.47
C LYS A 19 -1.41 -0.74 8.43
N ARG A 20 -2.25 -0.11 7.62
CA ARG A 20 -2.34 1.34 7.59
C ARG A 20 -2.77 1.87 8.94
N ALA A 21 -3.74 1.22 9.57
CA ALA A 21 -4.18 1.62 10.89
C ALA A 21 -3.06 1.49 11.91
N GLU A 22 -2.25 0.43 11.81
CA GLU A 22 -1.10 0.27 12.70
C GLU A 22 -0.08 1.37 12.53
N LEU A 23 0.07 1.88 11.31
CA LEU A 23 0.98 2.99 11.04
C LEU A 23 0.40 4.33 11.45
N GLY A 24 -0.88 4.38 11.79
CA GLY A 24 -1.52 5.63 12.13
C GLY A 24 -1.77 6.53 10.91
N LEU A 25 -1.79 5.96 9.72
CA LEU A 25 -2.08 6.74 8.52
C LEU A 25 -3.58 7.02 8.46
N PRO A 26 -3.96 8.23 8.01
CA PRO A 26 -5.36 8.56 7.93
C PRO A 26 -6.07 7.71 6.89
N VAL A 27 -7.37 7.55 7.09
CA VAL A 27 -8.21 6.95 6.07
C VAL A 27 -8.11 7.85 4.85
N GLN A 28 -7.94 7.22 3.71
CA GLN A 28 -7.71 7.98 2.50
C GLN A 28 -8.96 8.69 2.07
N ALA A 29 -9.08 9.93 2.46
CA ALA A 29 -10.25 10.70 2.13
C ALA A 29 -10.05 11.53 0.88
N THR A 30 -8.84 11.80 0.51
CA THR A 30 -8.55 12.60 -0.65
C THR A 30 -7.43 11.95 -1.39
N PRO A 31 -7.57 11.85 -2.70
CA PRO A 31 -6.42 11.47 -3.47
C PRO A 31 -5.36 12.48 -3.12
N MET A 32 -4.27 12.02 -2.69
CA MET A 32 -3.08 12.84 -2.59
C MET A 32 -2.83 13.30 -3.98
N ALA A 33 -3.43 14.39 -4.33
CA ALA A 33 -3.27 14.91 -5.63
C ALA A 33 -1.80 14.98 -5.86
N THR A 34 -1.31 14.11 -6.63
CA THR A 34 -0.19 14.47 -7.40
C THR A 34 1.13 14.57 -6.78
N ALA A 35 1.34 13.95 -5.69
CA ALA A 35 2.74 13.74 -5.46
C ALA A 35 3.17 12.83 -6.58
N PRO A 36 4.00 13.30 -7.49
CA PRO A 36 4.59 12.39 -8.43
C PRO A 36 5.21 11.32 -7.58
N GLU A 37 4.98 10.10 -7.95
CA GLU A 37 5.55 9.01 -7.22
C GLU A 37 7.00 9.27 -7.10
N ALA A 38 7.38 9.72 -5.95
CA ALA A 38 8.78 9.69 -5.65
C ALA A 38 9.15 8.24 -5.84
N PRO A 39 10.16 7.98 -6.66
CA PRO A 39 10.65 6.63 -6.74
C PRO A 39 10.89 6.20 -5.32
N GLN A 40 10.56 4.99 -5.03
CA GLN A 40 10.80 4.41 -3.74
C GLN A 40 12.28 4.32 -3.56
N ALA A 41 12.91 5.42 -3.79
CA ALA A 41 14.31 5.50 -3.63
C ALA A 41 14.58 5.25 -2.18
N ALA A 42 15.49 4.41 -2.01
CA ALA A 42 15.99 4.07 -0.74
C ALA A 42 16.21 5.30 0.09
N CYS A 43 15.35 5.52 1.02
CA CYS A 43 15.64 6.46 2.06
C CYS A 43 16.51 5.74 3.08
N THR A 44 17.25 6.51 3.83
CA THR A 44 18.05 5.95 4.91
C THR A 44 17.10 5.57 6.03
N ARG A 45 17.03 4.29 6.32
CA ARG A 45 16.14 3.81 7.38
C ARG A 45 16.87 3.92 8.71
N SER A 46 16.16 4.44 9.69
CA SER A 46 16.69 4.51 11.04
C SER A 46 16.82 3.11 11.62
N PRO A 47 17.89 2.81 12.36
CA PRO A 47 18.04 1.48 12.97
C PRO A 47 17.22 1.29 14.23
N SER A 48 16.42 2.27 14.66
CA SER A 48 15.63 2.10 15.86
C SER A 48 14.59 0.99 15.67
N GLU A 49 14.22 0.34 16.76
CA GLU A 49 13.24 -0.75 16.69
C GLU A 49 11.90 -0.26 16.18
N THR A 50 11.46 0.89 16.66
CA THR A 50 10.20 1.46 16.23
C THR A 50 10.20 1.73 14.73
N CYS A 51 11.28 2.31 14.22
CA CYS A 51 11.37 2.59 12.79
C CYS A 51 11.47 1.32 11.97
N THR A 52 12.15 0.30 12.49
CA THR A 52 12.22 -0.98 11.81
C THR A 52 10.82 -1.58 11.66
N GLN A 53 9.99 -1.49 12.71
CA GLN A 53 8.62 -1.98 12.65
C GLN A 53 7.80 -1.18 11.63
N THR A 54 7.96 0.14 11.64
CA THR A 54 7.27 1.00 10.68
C THR A 54 7.65 0.62 9.25
N CYS A 55 8.93 0.40 9.00
CA CYS A 55 9.38 0.06 7.67
C CYS A 55 8.95 -1.34 7.27
N THR A 56 8.87 -2.28 8.21
CA THR A 56 8.36 -3.61 7.92
C THR A 56 6.90 -3.55 7.49
N LEU A 57 6.09 -2.73 8.18
CA LEU A 57 4.69 -2.55 7.79
C LEU A 57 4.59 -1.91 6.40
N SER A 58 5.44 -0.92 6.15
CA SER A 58 5.49 -0.27 4.84
C SER A 58 5.82 -1.28 3.75
N ASP A 59 6.83 -2.11 3.97
CA ASP A 59 7.23 -3.12 2.99
C ASP A 59 6.08 -4.09 2.70
N ALA A 60 5.36 -4.50 3.75
CA ALA A 60 4.24 -5.42 3.59
C ALA A 60 3.10 -4.77 2.80
N ILE A 61 2.80 -3.49 3.10
CA ILE A 61 1.77 -2.76 2.37
C ILE A 61 2.14 -2.67 0.89
N CYS A 62 3.38 -2.33 0.60
CA CYS A 62 3.81 -2.18 -0.78
C CYS A 62 3.83 -3.51 -1.52
N SER A 63 4.18 -4.59 -0.86
CA SER A 63 4.12 -5.92 -1.45
C SER A 63 2.67 -6.28 -1.80
N ASN A 64 1.74 -6.02 -0.88
CA ASN A 64 0.34 -6.31 -1.14
C ASN A 64 -0.21 -5.41 -2.27
N ALA A 65 0.22 -4.16 -2.31
CA ALA A 65 -0.19 -3.25 -3.39
C ALA A 65 0.24 -3.78 -4.75
N SER A 66 1.46 -4.28 -4.84
CA SER A 66 1.96 -4.84 -6.08
C SER A 66 1.10 -6.03 -6.53
N LYS A 67 0.74 -6.90 -5.59
CA LYS A 67 -0.10 -8.05 -5.89
C LYS A 67 -1.50 -7.63 -6.33
N ILE A 68 -2.07 -6.63 -5.67
CA ILE A 68 -3.39 -6.11 -6.05
C ILE A 68 -3.34 -5.57 -7.47
N CYS A 69 -2.30 -4.82 -7.82
CA CYS A 69 -2.19 -4.25 -9.15
C CYS A 69 -1.96 -5.33 -10.21
N ASP A 70 -1.21 -6.38 -9.88
CA ASP A 70 -1.05 -7.50 -10.81
C ASP A 70 -2.39 -8.18 -11.08
N LEU A 71 -3.19 -8.40 -10.04
CA LEU A 71 -4.51 -9.00 -10.20
C LEU A 71 -5.43 -8.08 -10.98
N ALA A 72 -5.39 -6.78 -10.68
CA ALA A 72 -6.20 -5.81 -11.39
C ALA A 72 -5.89 -5.79 -12.88
N SER A 73 -4.63 -5.97 -13.25
CA SER A 73 -4.25 -5.97 -14.65
C SER A 73 -4.83 -7.16 -15.40
N LYS A 74 -5.16 -8.22 -14.69
CA LYS A 74 -5.80 -9.39 -15.31
C LYS A 74 -7.30 -9.20 -15.48
N LEU A 75 -7.86 -8.22 -14.81
CA LEU A 75 -9.30 -7.95 -14.84
C LEU A 75 -9.54 -6.73 -15.70
N SER A 76 -9.40 -6.92 -17.01
CA SER A 76 -9.57 -5.82 -17.97
C SER A 76 -10.92 -5.14 -17.78
N ASN A 77 -10.93 -3.82 -17.80
CA ASN A 77 -12.14 -3.02 -17.70
C ASN A 77 -12.89 -3.16 -16.38
N ASP A 78 -12.21 -3.58 -15.34
CA ASP A 78 -12.82 -3.68 -14.03
C ASP A 78 -12.46 -2.42 -13.23
N ALA A 79 -13.39 -1.48 -13.16
CA ALA A 79 -13.15 -0.21 -12.48
C ALA A 79 -12.89 -0.41 -10.99
N TRP A 80 -13.58 -1.36 -10.37
CA TRP A 80 -13.39 -1.63 -8.95
C TRP A 80 -11.96 -2.12 -8.68
N ALA A 81 -11.46 -3.05 -9.50
CA ALA A 81 -10.12 -3.58 -9.32
C ALA A 81 -9.07 -2.50 -9.57
N THR A 82 -9.28 -1.67 -10.59
CA THR A 82 -8.37 -0.57 -10.88
C THR A 82 -8.33 0.42 -9.72
N GLN A 83 -9.47 0.71 -9.13
CA GLN A 83 -9.53 1.62 -7.98
C GLN A 83 -8.79 1.02 -6.79
N LYS A 84 -8.94 -0.27 -6.54
CA LYS A 84 -8.22 -0.94 -5.45
C LYS A 84 -6.71 -0.88 -5.67
N CYS A 85 -6.26 -1.04 -6.90
CA CYS A 85 -4.84 -0.91 -7.23
C CYS A 85 -4.35 0.50 -6.92
N THR A 86 -5.11 1.52 -7.36
CA THR A 86 -4.74 2.92 -7.12
C THR A 86 -4.68 3.22 -5.63
N ASP A 87 -5.71 2.82 -4.89
CA ASP A 87 -5.76 3.04 -3.44
C ASP A 87 -4.59 2.36 -2.74
N ALA A 88 -4.28 1.14 -3.15
CA ALA A 88 -3.19 0.39 -2.56
C ALA A 88 -1.84 1.07 -2.82
N ARG A 89 -1.64 1.55 -4.05
CA ARG A 89 -0.40 2.24 -4.39
C ARG A 89 -0.26 3.54 -3.61
N ASP A 90 -1.36 4.27 -3.44
CA ASP A 90 -1.32 5.49 -2.65
C ASP A 90 -0.96 5.19 -1.20
N THR A 91 -1.52 4.14 -0.65
CA THR A 91 -1.18 3.73 0.71
C THR A 91 0.27 3.30 0.80
N CYS A 92 0.77 2.58 -0.20
CA CYS A 92 2.19 2.19 -0.25
C CYS A 92 3.08 3.44 -0.23
N THR A 93 2.76 4.44 -1.04
CA THR A 93 3.53 5.68 -1.10
C THR A 93 3.54 6.37 0.26
N ALA A 94 2.37 6.47 0.89
CA ALA A 94 2.27 7.11 2.20
C ALA A 94 3.04 6.33 3.26
N ALA A 95 2.96 5.00 3.21
CA ALA A 95 3.68 4.17 4.16
C ALA A 95 5.19 4.27 3.98
N THR A 96 5.65 4.31 2.74
CA THR A 96 7.06 4.47 2.44
C THR A 96 7.58 5.80 2.98
N LYS A 97 6.79 6.85 2.81
CA LYS A 97 7.16 8.15 3.35
C LYS A 97 7.24 8.10 4.86
N ARG A 98 6.30 7.44 5.51
CA ARG A 98 6.33 7.30 6.97
C ARG A 98 7.59 6.56 7.42
N CYS A 99 7.97 5.51 6.69
CA CYS A 99 9.20 4.77 6.98
C CYS A 99 10.42 5.68 6.82
N CYS A 100 10.47 6.44 5.73
CA CYS A 100 11.61 7.30 5.45
C CYS A 100 11.73 8.45 6.43
N ASP A 101 10.60 8.97 6.89
CA ASP A 101 10.57 10.10 7.81
C ASP A 101 10.77 9.69 9.27
N CYS A 102 10.78 8.42 9.53
CA CYS A 102 10.96 7.91 10.90
C CYS A 102 12.41 8.10 11.32
N SER A 103 12.62 8.71 12.46
CA SER A 103 13.97 8.92 12.97
C SER A 103 14.09 8.51 14.43
#